data_b3da87cbc084c16a93a05a001ef75996
#
_entry.id   b3da87cbc084c16a93a05a001ef75996
#
_cell.length_a   1.000
_cell.length_b   1.000
_cell.length_c   1.000
_cell.angle_alpha   90.00
_cell.angle_beta   90.00
_cell.angle_gamma   90.00
#
_symmetry.space_group_name_H-M   'P 1'
#
loop_
_entity.id
_entity.type
_entity.pdbx_description
1 polymer ?
#
loop_
_entity_poly.entity_id
_entity_poly.type
_entity_poly.pdbx_seq_one_letter_code
_entity_poly.pdbx_strand_id
1 'polypeptide(L)'
;MAKRITKIVLTGGPAAGKTTLVSRVLKEFKQEDGWRVITIPETATELISGFGIKPFDNCMSMLQFQDFVVGDQIHKEKLALDAAQLVPEDNILILYDRALMDDKAYVSDEEFAQVIARFDGRTEERVLANYDMVLHLITCAKGAEFAYDLGNNARTESIEFAREMDDRTLRAWSAHPNLRIIDNDANFNNKIERALREIYRAVGEVEPMAQKRKYLIAMPDMAAFSHKYRAAAIDMTQTYLALTNPNIERRVRMQKSGAETLYFYTEKHRMENGEKWDTERPISQKQYEKYLLERDTALSPVRKTKYRFVFADRRCEIDVYPFSAERAVLFQYGQSSAALPEEITVLREVTGDADYKNRKLAALQKLGKLLGFSHKCEKAHAPSVVAKKELSFRTALFHSSAWDASSGLTYFL
;
A
#
# COMPACT_ATOMS: atom_id res chain seq x y z
N MET A 1 30.80 -4.16 6.04
CA MET A 1 29.74 -3.12 6.07
C MET A 1 28.47 -3.73 6.67
N ALA A 2 27.53 -2.93 7.15
CA ALA A 2 26.25 -3.49 7.60
C ALA A 2 25.47 -4.02 6.37
N LYS A 3 24.97 -5.26 6.45
CA LYS A 3 24.17 -5.86 5.38
C LYS A 3 22.92 -5.03 5.09
N ARG A 4 22.59 -4.88 3.83
CA ARG A 4 21.38 -4.23 3.35
C ARG A 4 20.33 -5.30 3.04
N ILE A 5 19.37 -5.46 3.93
CA ILE A 5 18.27 -6.40 3.75
C ILE A 5 17.03 -5.62 3.34
N THR A 6 16.44 -5.97 2.19
CA THR A 6 15.19 -5.39 1.68
C THR A 6 14.12 -6.48 1.65
N LYS A 7 12.98 -6.21 2.27
CA LYS A 7 11.86 -7.16 2.42
C LYS A 7 10.69 -6.71 1.55
N ILE A 8 10.37 -7.50 0.53
CA ILE A 8 9.31 -7.18 -0.45
C ILE A 8 8.25 -8.27 -0.46
N VAL A 9 7.01 -7.89 -0.27
CA VAL A 9 5.85 -8.79 -0.37
C VAL A 9 5.26 -8.72 -1.76
N LEU A 10 5.04 -9.88 -2.36
CA LEU A 10 4.23 -10.06 -3.56
C LEU A 10 2.86 -10.59 -3.13
N THR A 11 1.82 -9.83 -3.41
CA THR A 11 0.45 -10.15 -3.04
C THR A 11 -0.50 -9.98 -4.23
N GLY A 12 -1.75 -10.33 -4.06
CA GLY A 12 -2.79 -10.25 -5.11
C GLY A 12 -3.60 -11.55 -5.21
N GLY A 13 -4.72 -11.48 -5.89
CA GLY A 13 -5.64 -12.59 -6.08
C GLY A 13 -5.02 -13.78 -6.82
N PRO A 14 -5.81 -14.85 -7.01
CA PRO A 14 -5.44 -15.96 -7.88
C PRO A 14 -5.10 -15.47 -9.30
N ALA A 15 -4.19 -16.14 -9.99
CA ALA A 15 -3.77 -15.80 -11.37
C ALA A 15 -3.24 -14.37 -11.57
N ALA A 16 -2.70 -13.72 -10.54
CA ALA A 16 -2.15 -12.38 -10.64
C ALA A 16 -0.76 -12.32 -11.30
N GLY A 17 -0.03 -13.46 -11.38
CA GLY A 17 1.31 -13.54 -11.96
C GLY A 17 2.45 -13.50 -10.94
N LYS A 18 2.16 -13.69 -9.64
CA LYS A 18 3.17 -13.69 -8.55
C LYS A 18 4.33 -14.65 -8.80
N THR A 19 4.05 -15.91 -9.06
CA THR A 19 5.07 -16.95 -9.31
C THR A 19 5.96 -16.64 -10.52
N THR A 20 5.38 -16.05 -11.58
CA THR A 20 6.15 -15.58 -12.73
C THR A 20 7.10 -14.47 -12.34
N LEU A 21 6.64 -13.52 -11.51
CA LEU A 21 7.49 -12.42 -11.03
C LEU A 21 8.61 -12.94 -10.12
N VAL A 22 8.33 -13.89 -9.21
CA VAL A 22 9.37 -14.55 -8.41
C VAL A 22 10.45 -15.15 -9.30
N SER A 23 10.03 -15.92 -10.32
CA SER A 23 10.97 -16.54 -11.26
C SER A 23 11.79 -15.51 -12.06
N ARG A 24 11.20 -14.35 -12.36
CA ARG A 24 11.90 -13.26 -13.05
C ARG A 24 12.92 -12.59 -12.12
N VAL A 25 12.54 -12.29 -10.88
CA VAL A 25 13.44 -11.69 -9.88
C VAL A 25 14.67 -12.57 -9.63
N LEU A 26 14.49 -13.88 -9.49
CA LEU A 26 15.60 -14.84 -9.32
C LEU A 26 16.57 -14.86 -10.51
N LYS A 27 16.13 -14.49 -11.71
CA LYS A 27 17.00 -14.39 -12.90
C LYS A 27 17.72 -13.05 -12.99
N GLU A 28 17.12 -11.99 -12.47
CA GLU A 28 17.67 -10.62 -12.55
C GLU A 28 18.66 -10.33 -11.43
N PHE A 29 18.36 -10.76 -10.20
CA PHE A 29 19.20 -10.50 -9.02
C PHE A 29 20.11 -11.70 -8.76
N LYS A 30 21.31 -11.68 -9.37
CA LYS A 30 22.22 -12.80 -9.32
C LYS A 30 23.32 -12.61 -8.27
N GLN A 31 23.83 -13.71 -7.75
CA GLN A 31 24.92 -13.74 -6.80
C GLN A 31 26.20 -13.11 -7.37
N GLU A 32 26.50 -13.31 -8.67
CA GLU A 32 27.63 -12.72 -9.36
C GLU A 32 27.60 -11.18 -9.40
N ASP A 33 26.38 -10.59 -9.28
CA ASP A 33 26.17 -9.15 -9.17
C ASP A 33 26.13 -8.65 -7.73
N GLY A 34 26.50 -9.49 -6.77
CA GLY A 34 26.55 -9.16 -5.33
C GLY A 34 25.21 -9.21 -4.62
N TRP A 35 24.21 -9.86 -5.22
CA TRP A 35 22.87 -10.02 -4.64
C TRP A 35 22.63 -11.44 -4.11
N ARG A 36 21.97 -11.52 -2.96
CA ARG A 36 21.33 -12.75 -2.48
C ARG A 36 19.82 -12.56 -2.44
N VAL A 37 19.09 -13.39 -3.18
CA VAL A 37 17.63 -13.47 -3.07
C VAL A 37 17.26 -14.66 -2.17
N ILE A 38 16.46 -14.39 -1.15
CA ILE A 38 15.85 -15.40 -0.28
C ILE A 38 14.34 -15.33 -0.54
N THR A 39 13.74 -16.43 -0.93
CA THR A 39 12.29 -16.49 -1.20
C THR A 39 11.59 -17.23 -0.08
N ILE A 40 10.46 -16.68 0.38
CA ILE A 40 9.53 -17.35 1.29
C ILE A 40 8.31 -17.72 0.46
N PRO A 41 8.05 -19.01 0.25
CA PRO A 41 6.93 -19.49 -0.56
C PRO A 41 5.60 -19.30 0.16
N GLU A 42 4.50 -19.40 -0.57
CA GLU A 42 3.12 -19.28 -0.05
C GLU A 42 2.85 -20.38 0.99
N THR A 43 2.74 -19.97 2.23
CA THR A 43 2.65 -20.88 3.39
C THR A 43 1.39 -21.73 3.36
N ALA A 44 0.23 -21.15 2.99
CA ALA A 44 -1.01 -21.91 2.91
C ALA A 44 -0.92 -23.06 1.90
N THR A 45 -0.32 -22.83 0.73
CA THR A 45 -0.10 -23.87 -0.29
C THR A 45 0.81 -24.99 0.24
N GLU A 46 1.87 -24.68 0.98
CA GLU A 46 2.75 -25.70 1.56
C GLU A 46 2.02 -26.53 2.63
N LEU A 47 1.24 -25.91 3.51
CA LEU A 47 0.46 -26.63 4.52
C LEU A 47 -0.56 -27.56 3.88
N ILE A 48 -1.26 -27.10 2.86
CA ILE A 48 -2.30 -27.89 2.16
C ILE A 48 -1.68 -29.02 1.33
N SER A 49 -0.68 -28.71 0.50
CA SER A 49 -0.15 -29.63 -0.49
C SER A 49 1.01 -30.46 0.03
N GLY A 50 1.85 -29.89 0.90
CA GLY A 50 3.03 -30.54 1.46
C GLY A 50 2.71 -31.36 2.71
N PHE A 51 1.95 -30.79 3.65
CA PHE A 51 1.64 -31.45 4.93
C PHE A 51 0.28 -32.14 4.93
N GLY A 52 -0.61 -31.87 3.96
CA GLY A 52 -1.97 -32.39 3.93
C GLY A 52 -2.91 -31.73 4.96
N ILE A 53 -2.51 -30.59 5.52
CA ILE A 53 -3.33 -29.82 6.46
C ILE A 53 -4.31 -28.96 5.65
N LYS A 54 -5.59 -29.33 5.68
CA LYS A 54 -6.64 -28.65 4.89
C LYS A 54 -7.68 -28.01 5.80
N PRO A 55 -8.02 -26.74 5.58
CA PRO A 55 -9.24 -26.18 6.16
C PRO A 55 -10.45 -26.91 5.56
N PHE A 56 -11.53 -27.05 6.31
CA PHE A 56 -12.81 -27.66 5.87
C PHE A 56 -12.88 -29.18 5.72
N ASP A 57 -11.85 -29.91 6.02
CA ASP A 57 -11.89 -31.39 6.06
C ASP A 57 -12.58 -31.93 7.34
N ASN A 58 -13.57 -31.21 7.88
CA ASN A 58 -14.24 -31.43 9.17
C ASN A 58 -13.30 -31.50 10.39
N CYS A 59 -12.01 -31.19 10.20
CA CYS A 59 -10.99 -31.28 11.25
C CYS A 59 -10.69 -29.94 11.90
N MET A 60 -10.82 -28.82 11.16
CA MET A 60 -10.51 -27.51 11.67
C MET A 60 -11.32 -26.41 10.98
N SER A 61 -11.52 -25.30 11.70
CA SER A 61 -12.12 -24.07 11.14
C SER A 61 -11.08 -23.27 10.37
N MET A 62 -11.54 -22.31 9.52
CA MET A 62 -10.65 -21.38 8.83
C MET A 62 -9.76 -20.62 9.84
N LEU A 63 -10.31 -20.19 10.96
CA LEU A 63 -9.57 -19.50 12.01
C LEU A 63 -8.43 -20.36 12.57
N GLN A 64 -8.69 -21.65 12.83
CA GLN A 64 -7.65 -22.59 13.28
C GLN A 64 -6.57 -22.82 12.21
N PHE A 65 -6.98 -22.89 10.94
CA PHE A 65 -6.03 -22.98 9.83
C PHE A 65 -5.15 -21.74 9.75
N GLN A 66 -5.70 -20.54 9.93
CA GLN A 66 -4.93 -19.31 9.94
C GLN A 66 -3.94 -19.23 11.11
N ASP A 67 -4.22 -19.82 12.26
CA ASP A 67 -3.23 -19.98 13.33
C ASP A 67 -1.98 -20.73 12.86
N PHE A 68 -2.15 -21.81 12.08
CA PHE A 68 -1.01 -22.56 11.53
C PHE A 68 -0.28 -21.75 10.45
N VAL A 69 -1.02 -21.11 9.54
CA VAL A 69 -0.42 -20.30 8.47
C VAL A 69 0.42 -19.18 9.06
N VAL A 70 -0.14 -18.40 9.98
CA VAL A 70 0.56 -17.27 10.64
C VAL A 70 1.78 -17.77 11.44
N GLY A 71 1.63 -18.84 12.20
CA GLY A 71 2.74 -19.39 12.99
C GLY A 71 3.92 -19.87 12.12
N ASP A 72 3.64 -20.60 11.05
CA ASP A 72 4.67 -21.09 10.13
C ASP A 72 5.28 -19.93 9.30
N GLN A 73 4.47 -18.97 8.88
CA GLN A 73 4.96 -17.76 8.19
C GLN A 73 5.95 -16.98 9.06
N ILE A 74 5.63 -16.76 10.34
CA ILE A 74 6.52 -16.09 11.30
C ILE A 74 7.83 -16.85 11.48
N HIS A 75 7.74 -18.18 11.56
CA HIS A 75 8.93 -19.05 11.66
C HIS A 75 9.83 -18.92 10.42
N LYS A 76 9.26 -18.98 9.22
CA LYS A 76 9.98 -18.80 7.95
C LYS A 76 10.61 -17.40 7.82
N GLU A 77 9.90 -16.36 8.24
CA GLU A 77 10.44 -15.01 8.26
C GLU A 77 11.69 -14.92 9.15
N LYS A 78 11.65 -15.54 10.33
CA LYS A 78 12.79 -15.60 11.22
C LYS A 78 13.96 -16.36 10.59
N LEU A 79 13.71 -17.53 10.01
CA LEU A 79 14.76 -18.31 9.33
C LEU A 79 15.39 -17.54 8.18
N ALA A 80 14.59 -16.83 7.37
CA ALA A 80 15.08 -16.02 6.27
C ALA A 80 15.97 -14.87 6.75
N LEU A 81 15.61 -14.21 7.85
CA LEU A 81 16.40 -13.13 8.45
C LEU A 81 17.70 -13.67 9.06
N ASP A 82 17.65 -14.81 9.75
CA ASP A 82 18.84 -15.47 10.32
C ASP A 82 19.80 -15.90 9.18
N ALA A 83 19.28 -16.49 8.11
CA ALA A 83 20.06 -16.84 6.92
C ALA A 83 20.67 -15.61 6.23
N ALA A 84 19.92 -14.51 6.13
CA ALA A 84 20.40 -13.27 5.56
C ALA A 84 21.62 -12.69 6.29
N GLN A 85 21.76 -12.93 7.59
CA GLN A 85 22.93 -12.50 8.36
C GLN A 85 24.17 -13.35 8.07
N LEU A 86 23.98 -14.60 7.64
CA LEU A 86 25.08 -15.58 7.48
C LEU A 86 25.67 -15.61 6.07
N VAL A 87 24.88 -15.25 5.03
CA VAL A 87 25.36 -15.25 3.64
C VAL A 87 26.45 -14.21 3.41
N PRO A 88 27.39 -14.40 2.47
CA PRO A 88 28.51 -13.48 2.26
C PRO A 88 28.11 -12.15 1.62
N GLU A 89 27.05 -12.12 0.82
CA GLU A 89 26.61 -10.93 0.08
C GLU A 89 26.17 -9.80 1.02
N ASP A 90 26.42 -8.56 0.64
CA ASP A 90 26.00 -7.38 1.38
C ASP A 90 24.57 -6.94 1.02
N ASN A 91 24.11 -7.23 -0.20
CA ASN A 91 22.77 -6.89 -0.67
C ASN A 91 21.86 -8.12 -0.65
N ILE A 92 20.82 -8.08 0.16
CA ILE A 92 19.91 -9.20 0.34
C ILE A 92 18.49 -8.74 0.04
N LEU A 93 17.81 -9.45 -0.84
CA LEU A 93 16.41 -9.29 -1.14
C LEU A 93 15.64 -10.49 -0.56
N ILE A 94 14.80 -10.26 0.45
CA ILE A 94 13.84 -11.25 0.92
C ILE A 94 12.52 -11.02 0.21
N LEU A 95 12.11 -11.98 -0.59
CA LEU A 95 10.91 -11.92 -1.40
C LEU A 95 9.85 -12.88 -0.84
N TYR A 96 8.71 -12.36 -0.44
CA TYR A 96 7.61 -13.12 0.14
C TYR A 96 6.55 -13.38 -0.95
N ASP A 97 6.23 -14.64 -1.23
CA ASP A 97 5.01 -14.98 -1.98
C ASP A 97 3.86 -15.06 -0.99
N ARG A 98 3.15 -13.96 -0.81
CA ARG A 98 2.25 -13.61 0.28
C ARG A 98 2.97 -13.41 1.63
N ALA A 99 2.31 -12.71 2.54
CA ALA A 99 2.79 -12.46 3.89
C ALA A 99 1.61 -12.24 4.85
N LEU A 100 1.90 -12.04 6.13
CA LEU A 100 0.93 -12.10 7.22
C LEU A 100 -0.37 -11.31 6.99
N MET A 101 -0.34 -10.16 6.32
CA MET A 101 -1.57 -9.40 6.06
C MET A 101 -2.48 -10.03 5.00
N ASP A 102 -1.96 -10.94 4.15
CA ASP A 102 -2.78 -11.69 3.21
C ASP A 102 -3.81 -12.56 3.93
N ASP A 103 -3.45 -13.09 5.10
CA ASP A 103 -4.29 -13.97 5.92
C ASP A 103 -5.55 -13.26 6.42
N LYS A 104 -5.49 -11.94 6.60
CA LYS A 104 -6.63 -11.08 6.95
C LYS A 104 -7.76 -11.14 5.92
N ALA A 105 -7.46 -11.51 4.66
CA ALA A 105 -8.48 -11.66 3.62
C ALA A 105 -9.42 -12.85 3.85
N TYR A 106 -9.05 -13.79 4.70
CA TYR A 106 -9.78 -15.06 4.92
C TYR A 106 -10.58 -15.12 6.22
N VAL A 107 -10.38 -14.18 7.12
CA VAL A 107 -11.04 -14.10 8.44
C VAL A 107 -11.55 -12.68 8.69
N SER A 108 -12.30 -12.46 9.78
CA SER A 108 -12.70 -11.11 10.16
C SER A 108 -11.52 -10.28 10.72
N ASP A 109 -11.68 -8.97 10.78
CA ASP A 109 -10.66 -8.06 11.33
C ASP A 109 -10.33 -8.40 12.79
N GLU A 110 -11.35 -8.76 13.58
CA GLU A 110 -11.21 -9.15 14.98
C GLU A 110 -10.51 -10.49 15.14
N GLU A 111 -10.87 -11.47 14.31
CA GLU A 111 -10.24 -12.79 14.30
C GLU A 111 -8.77 -12.69 13.90
N PHE A 112 -8.45 -11.91 12.87
CA PHE A 112 -7.07 -11.69 12.46
C PHE A 112 -6.25 -11.05 13.58
N ALA A 113 -6.79 -10.02 14.23
CA ALA A 113 -6.12 -9.37 15.36
C ALA A 113 -5.85 -10.36 16.51
N GLN A 114 -6.79 -11.26 16.81
CA GLN A 114 -6.61 -12.30 17.82
C GLN A 114 -5.53 -13.31 17.42
N VAL A 115 -5.48 -13.73 16.15
CA VAL A 115 -4.47 -14.67 15.65
C VAL A 115 -3.06 -14.09 15.79
N ILE A 116 -2.83 -12.89 15.23
CA ILE A 116 -1.48 -12.29 15.27
C ILE A 116 -1.02 -11.94 16.69
N ALA A 117 -1.96 -11.57 17.59
CA ALA A 117 -1.64 -11.26 18.98
C ALA A 117 -1.10 -12.46 19.79
N ARG A 118 -1.42 -13.70 19.40
CA ARG A 118 -0.87 -14.93 20.01
C ARG A 118 0.64 -15.06 19.81
N PHE A 119 1.18 -14.40 18.79
CA PHE A 119 2.60 -14.43 18.43
C PHE A 119 3.28 -13.13 18.88
N ASP A 120 3.85 -13.13 20.08
CA ASP A 120 4.58 -12.01 20.69
C ASP A 120 3.76 -10.70 20.84
N GLY A 121 2.43 -10.80 20.97
CA GLY A 121 1.55 -9.63 21.09
C GLY A 121 1.61 -8.70 19.86
N ARG A 122 1.74 -9.26 18.66
CA ARG A 122 1.81 -8.47 17.41
C ARG A 122 0.53 -7.70 17.18
N THR A 123 0.68 -6.53 16.60
CA THR A 123 -0.42 -5.71 16.09
C THR A 123 -0.30 -5.56 14.58
N GLU A 124 -1.39 -5.18 13.91
CA GLU A 124 -1.38 -4.97 12.46
C GLU A 124 -0.33 -3.92 12.05
N GLU A 125 -0.17 -2.85 12.84
CA GLU A 125 0.80 -1.81 12.56
C GLU A 125 2.24 -2.33 12.60
N ARG A 126 2.55 -3.23 13.54
CA ARG A 126 3.86 -3.88 13.60
C ARG A 126 4.07 -4.84 12.44
N VAL A 127 3.04 -5.59 12.06
CA VAL A 127 3.09 -6.47 10.90
C VAL A 127 3.34 -5.64 9.63
N LEU A 128 2.57 -4.57 9.41
CA LEU A 128 2.76 -3.68 8.25
C LEU A 128 4.15 -3.05 8.23
N ALA A 129 4.68 -2.63 9.39
CA ALA A 129 6.00 -2.00 9.49
C ALA A 129 7.17 -2.98 9.28
N ASN A 130 6.91 -4.30 9.27
CA ASN A 130 7.94 -5.31 9.06
C ASN A 130 8.44 -5.37 7.62
N TYR A 131 7.69 -4.88 6.64
CA TYR A 131 8.01 -4.97 5.22
C TYR A 131 8.36 -3.60 4.63
N ASP A 132 9.37 -3.57 3.74
CA ASP A 132 9.83 -2.33 3.11
C ASP A 132 8.92 -1.91 1.95
N MET A 133 8.36 -2.88 1.23
CA MET A 133 7.42 -2.65 0.13
C MET A 133 6.45 -3.82 -0.03
N VAL A 134 5.25 -3.49 -0.52
CA VAL A 134 4.23 -4.46 -0.91
C VAL A 134 3.85 -4.22 -2.37
N LEU A 135 3.98 -5.24 -3.21
CA LEU A 135 3.53 -5.26 -4.59
C LEU A 135 2.25 -6.06 -4.70
N HIS A 136 1.13 -5.38 -4.89
CA HIS A 136 -0.14 -6.02 -5.21
C HIS A 136 -0.30 -6.12 -6.72
N LEU A 137 -0.27 -7.34 -7.25
CA LEU A 137 -0.55 -7.62 -8.64
C LEU A 137 -2.04 -7.93 -8.78
N ILE A 138 -2.76 -7.09 -9.53
CA ILE A 138 -4.20 -7.29 -9.79
C ILE A 138 -4.40 -8.64 -10.50
N THR A 139 -5.37 -9.44 -10.05
CA THR A 139 -5.72 -10.71 -10.71
C THR A 139 -6.10 -10.51 -12.18
N CYS A 140 -5.78 -11.47 -13.04
CA CYS A 140 -6.24 -11.43 -14.44
C CYS A 140 -7.77 -11.53 -14.58
N ALA A 141 -8.48 -11.98 -13.55
CA ALA A 141 -9.94 -11.91 -13.48
C ALA A 141 -10.52 -10.48 -13.55
N LYS A 142 -9.66 -9.45 -13.46
CA LYS A 142 -10.00 -8.02 -13.63
C LYS A 142 -9.26 -7.46 -14.85
N GLY A 143 -9.94 -7.31 -15.97
CA GLY A 143 -9.41 -6.67 -17.19
C GLY A 143 -8.52 -7.53 -18.08
N ALA A 144 -8.34 -8.82 -17.76
CA ALA A 144 -7.63 -9.80 -18.58
C ALA A 144 -8.25 -11.20 -18.46
N GLU A 145 -9.59 -11.26 -18.42
CA GLU A 145 -10.39 -12.47 -18.14
C GLU A 145 -10.06 -13.62 -19.07
N PHE A 146 -9.73 -13.33 -20.33
CA PHE A 146 -9.30 -14.34 -21.31
C PHE A 146 -8.08 -15.16 -20.84
N ALA A 147 -7.22 -14.57 -20.02
CA ALA A 147 -6.04 -15.25 -19.48
C ALA A 147 -6.38 -16.11 -18.23
N TYR A 148 -7.53 -15.85 -17.59
CA TYR A 148 -7.98 -16.64 -16.45
C TYR A 148 -8.40 -18.05 -16.88
N ASP A 149 -9.12 -18.15 -17.98
CA ASP A 149 -9.65 -19.43 -18.51
C ASP A 149 -8.57 -20.31 -19.16
N LEU A 150 -7.53 -19.69 -19.73
CA LEU A 150 -6.45 -20.42 -20.43
C LEU A 150 -5.36 -20.97 -19.49
N GLY A 151 -5.37 -20.59 -18.22
CA GLY A 151 -4.20 -20.75 -17.35
C GLY A 151 -4.05 -22.09 -16.65
N ASN A 152 -5.10 -22.87 -16.40
CA ASN A 152 -4.95 -24.15 -15.69
C ASN A 152 -6.27 -24.95 -15.57
N ASN A 153 -6.32 -26.15 -16.13
CA ASN A 153 -7.42 -27.12 -15.95
C ASN A 153 -7.56 -27.65 -14.49
N ALA A 154 -6.66 -27.24 -13.59
CA ALA A 154 -6.67 -27.62 -12.18
C ALA A 154 -7.34 -26.57 -11.27
N ARG A 155 -7.84 -25.43 -11.83
CA ARG A 155 -8.50 -24.39 -11.04
C ARG A 155 -9.98 -24.66 -10.94
N THR A 156 -10.46 -24.69 -9.69
CA THR A 156 -11.88 -24.85 -9.33
C THR A 156 -12.54 -23.52 -8.93
N GLU A 157 -11.75 -22.44 -8.81
CA GLU A 157 -12.22 -21.14 -8.32
C GLU A 157 -12.90 -20.33 -9.43
N SER A 158 -14.04 -19.72 -9.14
CA SER A 158 -14.74 -18.86 -10.09
C SER A 158 -14.03 -17.52 -10.28
N ILE A 159 -14.30 -16.85 -11.41
CA ILE A 159 -13.80 -15.50 -11.69
C ILE A 159 -14.27 -14.52 -10.60
N GLU A 160 -15.50 -14.64 -10.13
CA GLU A 160 -16.09 -13.81 -9.09
C GLU A 160 -15.34 -13.95 -7.78
N PHE A 161 -15.04 -15.19 -7.38
CA PHE A 161 -14.25 -15.48 -6.18
C PHE A 161 -12.83 -14.88 -6.29
N ALA A 162 -12.19 -15.04 -7.46
CA ALA A 162 -10.85 -14.46 -7.67
C ALA A 162 -10.86 -12.93 -7.58
N ARG A 163 -11.89 -12.26 -8.08
CA ARG A 163 -12.08 -10.81 -7.94
C ARG A 163 -12.28 -10.40 -6.50
N GLU A 164 -13.15 -11.11 -5.78
CA GLU A 164 -13.41 -10.83 -4.36
C GLU A 164 -12.15 -10.99 -3.52
N MET A 165 -11.41 -12.08 -3.69
CA MET A 165 -10.18 -12.33 -2.95
C MET A 165 -9.10 -11.30 -3.25
N ASP A 166 -9.00 -10.85 -4.50
CA ASP A 166 -8.10 -9.76 -4.89
C ASP A 166 -8.45 -8.46 -4.16
N ASP A 167 -9.73 -8.10 -4.09
CA ASP A 167 -10.21 -6.92 -3.35
C ASP A 167 -9.95 -7.02 -1.85
N ARG A 168 -10.22 -8.18 -1.25
CA ARG A 168 -9.99 -8.42 0.18
C ARG A 168 -8.52 -8.33 0.53
N THR A 169 -7.66 -8.96 -0.25
CA THR A 169 -6.21 -8.91 -0.09
C THR A 169 -5.67 -7.49 -0.27
N LEU A 170 -6.12 -6.77 -1.29
CA LEU A 170 -5.71 -5.39 -1.52
C LEU A 170 -6.11 -4.47 -0.35
N ARG A 171 -7.31 -4.65 0.20
CA ARG A 171 -7.78 -3.92 1.39
C ARG A 171 -6.94 -4.22 2.62
N ALA A 172 -6.55 -5.47 2.85
CA ALA A 172 -5.71 -5.85 3.97
C ALA A 172 -4.37 -5.08 3.99
N TRP A 173 -3.80 -4.82 2.82
CA TRP A 173 -2.55 -4.08 2.67
C TRP A 173 -2.71 -2.56 2.52
N SER A 174 -3.93 -2.02 2.47
CA SER A 174 -4.19 -0.60 2.15
C SER A 174 -3.49 0.40 3.08
N ALA A 175 -3.29 0.03 4.34
CA ALA A 175 -2.60 0.85 5.33
C ALA A 175 -1.06 0.88 5.16
N HIS A 176 -0.48 -0.03 4.36
CA HIS A 176 0.98 -0.08 4.17
C HIS A 176 1.50 1.18 3.45
N PRO A 177 2.55 1.85 3.98
CA PRO A 177 3.03 3.13 3.44
C PRO A 177 3.60 3.02 2.03
N ASN A 178 4.10 1.85 1.66
CA ASN A 178 4.78 1.60 0.40
C ASN A 178 4.07 0.51 -0.41
N LEU A 179 2.73 0.55 -0.42
CA LEU A 179 1.91 -0.30 -1.28
C LEU A 179 2.01 0.20 -2.73
N ARG A 180 2.33 -0.71 -3.66
CA ARG A 180 2.32 -0.52 -5.11
C ARG A 180 1.31 -1.46 -5.73
N ILE A 181 0.45 -0.93 -6.58
CA ILE A 181 -0.58 -1.71 -7.28
C ILE A 181 -0.19 -1.79 -8.76
N ILE A 182 -0.10 -3.00 -9.28
CA ILE A 182 0.26 -3.31 -10.65
C ILE A 182 -0.98 -3.88 -11.35
N ASP A 183 -1.60 -3.06 -12.19
CA ASP A 183 -2.82 -3.37 -12.93
C ASP A 183 -2.56 -4.17 -14.21
N ASN A 184 -3.65 -4.50 -14.92
CA ASN A 184 -3.66 -5.23 -16.18
C ASN A 184 -3.81 -4.31 -17.42
N ASP A 185 -3.55 -2.99 -17.30
CA ASP A 185 -3.70 -1.99 -18.38
C ASP A 185 -2.80 -2.25 -19.60
N ALA A 186 -1.83 -3.16 -19.49
CA ALA A 186 -0.93 -3.55 -20.54
C ALA A 186 -0.88 -5.07 -20.67
N ASN A 187 -0.14 -5.58 -21.68
CA ASN A 187 0.09 -7.01 -21.79
C ASN A 187 0.84 -7.56 -20.57
N PHE A 188 0.77 -8.88 -20.37
CA PHE A 188 1.34 -9.57 -19.22
C PHE A 188 2.85 -9.31 -19.03
N ASN A 189 3.63 -9.28 -20.12
CA ASN A 189 5.07 -9.00 -20.04
C ASN A 189 5.32 -7.59 -19.49
N ASN A 190 4.59 -6.58 -19.98
CA ASN A 190 4.71 -5.22 -19.48
C ASN A 190 4.28 -5.10 -18.00
N LYS A 191 3.29 -5.90 -17.57
CA LYS A 191 2.90 -5.98 -16.17
C LYS A 191 4.06 -6.47 -15.31
N ILE A 192 4.72 -7.56 -15.71
CA ILE A 192 5.89 -8.11 -15.00
C ILE A 192 7.05 -7.12 -15.01
N GLU A 193 7.33 -6.45 -16.13
CA GLU A 193 8.36 -5.42 -16.22
C GLU A 193 8.07 -4.22 -15.28
N ARG A 194 6.81 -3.76 -15.18
CA ARG A 194 6.42 -2.70 -14.24
C ARG A 194 6.62 -3.14 -12.79
N ALA A 195 6.26 -4.37 -12.44
CA ALA A 195 6.49 -4.92 -11.11
C ALA A 195 7.99 -5.01 -10.79
N LEU A 196 8.81 -5.48 -11.72
CA LEU A 196 10.25 -5.57 -11.56
C LEU A 196 10.89 -4.19 -11.34
N ARG A 197 10.45 -3.17 -12.05
CA ARG A 197 10.91 -1.78 -11.84
C ARG A 197 10.63 -1.27 -10.42
N GLU A 198 9.47 -1.60 -9.83
CA GLU A 198 9.20 -1.23 -8.45
C GLU A 198 10.15 -1.94 -7.47
N ILE A 199 10.57 -3.18 -7.78
CA ILE A 199 11.57 -3.90 -6.99
C ILE A 199 12.94 -3.20 -7.09
N TYR A 200 13.41 -2.84 -8.28
CA TYR A 200 14.66 -2.10 -8.47
C TYR A 200 14.66 -0.77 -7.68
N ARG A 201 13.52 -0.07 -7.64
CA ARG A 201 13.38 1.14 -6.81
C ARG A 201 13.50 0.85 -5.33
N ALA A 202 12.89 -0.21 -4.85
CA ALA A 202 12.92 -0.57 -3.43
C ALA A 202 14.34 -0.92 -2.96
N VAL A 203 15.10 -1.56 -3.81
CA VAL A 203 16.50 -1.89 -3.53
C VAL A 203 17.45 -0.72 -3.79
N GLY A 204 16.94 0.45 -4.25
CA GLY A 204 17.69 1.70 -4.42
C GLY A 204 18.43 1.83 -5.73
N GLU A 205 18.06 1.05 -6.73
CA GLU A 205 18.43 1.30 -8.10
C GLU A 205 17.49 2.35 -8.71
N VAL A 206 18.06 3.29 -9.46
CA VAL A 206 17.39 4.53 -9.86
C VAL A 206 16.34 4.29 -10.91
N GLU A 207 15.09 4.68 -10.61
CA GLU A 207 14.05 4.87 -11.63
C GLU A 207 13.06 6.00 -11.29
N PRO A 208 12.37 6.58 -12.31
CA PRO A 208 11.50 7.75 -12.11
C PRO A 208 10.35 7.48 -11.14
N MET A 209 10.05 8.49 -10.31
CA MET A 209 9.03 8.45 -9.27
C MET A 209 7.67 7.99 -9.81
N ALA A 210 7.01 7.11 -9.05
CA ALA A 210 5.60 6.79 -9.26
C ALA A 210 4.78 8.07 -9.42
N GLN A 211 4.06 8.20 -10.54
CA GLN A 211 3.21 9.35 -10.78
C GLN A 211 2.10 9.37 -9.71
N LYS A 212 1.98 10.49 -9.03
CA LYS A 212 0.90 10.73 -8.09
C LYS A 212 0.25 12.06 -8.42
N ARG A 213 -1.05 12.08 -8.42
CA ARG A 213 -1.83 13.31 -8.51
C ARG A 213 -2.18 13.80 -7.11
N LYS A 214 -2.23 15.12 -6.97
CA LYS A 214 -2.66 15.79 -5.76
C LYS A 214 -3.84 16.67 -6.04
N TYR A 215 -4.82 16.61 -5.16
CA TYR A 215 -6.01 17.47 -5.25
C TYR A 215 -6.24 18.16 -3.92
N LEU A 216 -6.50 19.46 -3.97
CA LEU A 216 -7.13 20.17 -2.87
C LEU A 216 -8.62 19.82 -2.92
N ILE A 217 -9.17 19.32 -1.83
CA ILE A 217 -10.55 18.87 -1.71
C ILE A 217 -11.27 19.62 -0.58
N ALA A 218 -12.58 19.78 -0.69
CA ALA A 218 -13.40 20.10 0.47
C ALA A 218 -13.28 18.98 1.50
N MET A 219 -13.34 19.32 2.78
CA MET A 219 -13.27 18.33 3.86
C MET A 219 -14.52 17.44 3.82
N PRO A 220 -14.40 16.14 3.50
CA PRO A 220 -15.54 15.23 3.61
C PRO A 220 -15.85 14.93 5.09
N ASP A 221 -17.01 14.35 5.36
CA ASP A 221 -17.25 13.72 6.66
C ASP A 221 -16.29 12.53 6.82
N MET A 222 -15.18 12.76 7.51
CA MET A 222 -14.12 11.76 7.64
C MET A 222 -14.55 10.54 8.43
N ALA A 223 -15.54 10.63 9.32
CA ALA A 223 -16.04 9.48 10.06
C ALA A 223 -16.85 8.55 9.12
N ALA A 224 -17.83 9.11 8.41
CA ALA A 224 -18.61 8.37 7.41
C ALA A 224 -17.72 7.84 6.27
N PHE A 225 -16.78 8.66 5.79
CA PHE A 225 -15.83 8.29 4.74
C PHE A 225 -14.95 7.10 5.16
N SER A 226 -14.35 7.17 6.36
CA SER A 226 -13.49 6.10 6.87
C SER A 226 -14.23 4.79 7.05
N HIS A 227 -15.47 4.85 7.52
CA HIS A 227 -16.31 3.66 7.64
C HIS A 227 -16.64 3.05 6.27
N LYS A 228 -17.07 3.86 5.29
CA LYS A 228 -17.45 3.40 3.94
C LYS A 228 -16.26 2.77 3.20
N TYR A 229 -15.10 3.42 3.21
CA TYR A 229 -13.91 3.01 2.45
C TYR A 229 -12.89 2.25 3.29
N ARG A 230 -13.21 1.91 4.55
CA ARG A 230 -12.29 1.27 5.52
C ARG A 230 -10.93 1.97 5.54
N ALA A 231 -10.95 3.30 5.57
CA ALA A 231 -9.74 4.09 5.53
C ALA A 231 -9.00 4.03 6.86
N ALA A 232 -7.74 3.59 6.82
CA ALA A 232 -6.88 3.54 8.00
C ALA A 232 -6.44 4.96 8.39
N ALA A 233 -6.82 5.41 9.57
CA ALA A 233 -6.43 6.71 10.13
C ALA A 233 -5.10 6.61 10.86
N ILE A 234 -4.13 7.45 10.50
CA ILE A 234 -2.78 7.45 11.05
C ILE A 234 -2.38 8.87 11.40
N ASP A 235 -2.21 9.14 12.69
CA ASP A 235 -1.71 10.43 13.14
C ASP A 235 -0.20 10.53 12.91
N MET A 236 0.23 11.59 12.26
CA MET A 236 1.61 11.80 11.87
C MET A 236 2.18 13.11 12.38
N THR A 237 3.38 13.03 12.91
CA THR A 237 4.24 14.20 13.14
C THR A 237 5.53 14.01 12.37
N GLN A 238 5.81 14.89 11.42
CA GLN A 238 7.00 14.86 10.58
C GLN A 238 7.89 16.05 10.89
N THR A 239 9.13 15.79 11.28
CA THR A 239 10.14 16.81 11.62
C THR A 239 11.29 16.73 10.62
N TYR A 240 11.61 17.87 10.00
CA TYR A 240 12.78 18.00 9.14
C TYR A 240 14.05 18.19 9.97
N LEU A 241 15.13 17.58 9.51
CA LEU A 241 16.44 17.70 10.12
C LEU A 241 17.28 18.76 9.39
N ALA A 242 18.24 19.33 10.08
CA ALA A 242 19.18 20.30 9.49
C ALA A 242 19.89 19.68 8.29
N LEU A 243 20.06 20.47 7.23
CA LEU A 243 20.73 20.04 6.02
C LEU A 243 22.25 19.97 6.27
N THR A 244 22.80 18.77 6.19
CA THR A 244 24.25 18.54 6.18
C THR A 244 24.81 18.49 4.76
N ASN A 245 23.94 18.16 3.78
CA ASN A 245 24.20 18.14 2.36
C ASN A 245 22.99 18.74 1.62
N PRO A 246 23.16 19.74 0.72
CA PRO A 246 22.05 20.39 0.03
C PRO A 246 21.24 19.43 -0.87
N ASN A 247 21.85 18.33 -1.30
CA ASN A 247 21.21 17.32 -2.14
C ASN A 247 20.48 16.22 -1.35
N ILE A 248 20.59 16.23 -0.01
CA ILE A 248 19.97 15.21 0.85
C ILE A 248 19.03 15.89 1.84
N GLU A 249 17.73 15.71 1.65
CA GLU A 249 16.72 16.11 2.62
C GLU A 249 16.49 14.98 3.60
N ARG A 250 16.72 15.23 4.90
CA ARG A 250 16.53 14.28 5.98
C ARG A 250 15.30 14.65 6.82
N ARG A 251 14.54 13.65 7.25
CA ARG A 251 13.41 13.86 8.15
C ARG A 251 13.16 12.64 9.03
N VAL A 252 12.58 12.86 10.19
CA VAL A 252 12.02 11.81 11.03
C VAL A 252 10.51 11.95 11.12
N ARG A 253 9.84 10.82 11.29
CA ARG A 253 8.39 10.75 11.40
C ARG A 253 7.99 9.86 12.54
N MET A 254 7.11 10.36 13.39
CA MET A 254 6.34 9.60 14.35
C MET A 254 4.95 9.40 13.75
N GLN A 255 4.46 8.19 13.79
CA GLN A 255 3.07 7.88 13.41
C GLN A 255 2.42 7.05 14.50
N LYS A 256 1.18 7.40 14.82
CA LYS A 256 0.35 6.69 15.78
C LYS A 256 -0.89 6.15 15.07
N SER A 257 -1.14 4.87 15.25
CA SER A 257 -2.34 4.19 14.78
C SER A 257 -2.81 3.28 15.90
N GLY A 258 -4.06 3.42 16.31
CA GLY A 258 -4.56 2.70 17.47
C GLY A 258 -3.70 2.95 18.74
N ALA A 259 -3.24 1.88 19.36
CA ALA A 259 -2.38 1.92 20.54
C ALA A 259 -0.87 2.01 20.20
N GLU A 260 -0.49 1.78 18.94
CA GLU A 260 0.91 1.68 18.55
C GLU A 260 1.47 3.03 18.10
N THR A 261 2.76 3.23 18.42
CA THR A 261 3.54 4.37 17.93
C THR A 261 4.79 3.86 17.25
N LEU A 262 4.97 4.23 15.99
CA LEU A 262 6.08 3.83 15.15
C LEU A 262 6.90 5.05 14.75
N TYR A 263 8.20 4.86 14.58
CA TYR A 263 9.13 5.91 14.22
C TYR A 263 9.89 5.53 12.97
N PHE A 264 10.07 6.50 12.07
CA PHE A 264 10.75 6.31 10.79
C PHE A 264 11.76 7.41 10.54
N TYR A 265 12.85 7.05 9.89
CA TYR A 265 13.81 7.97 9.34
C TYR A 265 13.77 7.91 7.82
N THR A 266 13.73 9.06 7.16
CA THR A 266 13.69 9.16 5.70
C THR A 266 14.80 10.07 5.20
N GLU A 267 15.51 9.64 4.15
CA GLU A 267 16.36 10.46 3.33
C GLU A 267 15.80 10.59 1.93
N LYS A 268 15.82 11.81 1.39
CA LYS A 268 15.49 12.12 0.01
C LYS A 268 16.72 12.65 -0.69
N HIS A 269 17.21 11.89 -1.63
CA HIS A 269 18.37 12.25 -2.43
C HIS A 269 17.91 12.92 -3.72
N ARG A 270 18.65 13.97 -4.13
CA ARG A 270 18.48 14.64 -5.43
C ARG A 270 19.76 14.44 -6.21
N MET A 271 19.64 13.81 -7.36
CA MET A 271 20.75 13.62 -8.28
C MET A 271 20.95 14.87 -9.15
N GLU A 272 22.15 15.05 -9.71
CA GLU A 272 22.46 16.17 -10.61
C GLU A 272 21.59 16.15 -11.89
N ASN A 273 21.20 14.98 -12.35
CA ASN A 273 20.27 14.80 -13.49
C ASN A 273 18.80 15.11 -13.16
N GLY A 274 18.50 15.57 -11.92
CA GLY A 274 17.16 15.92 -11.46
C GLY A 274 16.35 14.74 -10.91
N GLU A 275 16.85 13.53 -10.99
CA GLU A 275 16.24 12.35 -10.40
C GLU A 275 16.22 12.42 -8.86
N LYS A 276 15.25 11.73 -8.25
CA LYS A 276 15.06 11.70 -6.82
C LYS A 276 14.77 10.29 -6.38
N TRP A 277 15.38 9.88 -5.32
CA TRP A 277 15.05 8.64 -4.65
C TRP A 277 14.93 8.84 -3.15
N ASP A 278 14.06 8.08 -2.53
CA ASP A 278 13.76 8.16 -1.11
C ASP A 278 14.14 6.83 -0.44
N THR A 279 14.87 6.87 0.67
CA THR A 279 15.00 5.74 1.57
C THR A 279 14.19 6.02 2.83
N GLU A 280 13.42 5.05 3.28
CA GLU A 280 12.71 5.12 4.55
C GLU A 280 12.98 3.83 5.34
N ARG A 281 13.31 3.97 6.63
CA ARG A 281 13.54 2.84 7.51
C ARG A 281 12.89 3.07 8.87
N PRO A 282 12.38 2.02 9.51
CA PRO A 282 11.94 2.10 10.90
C PRO A 282 13.14 2.36 11.81
N ILE A 283 12.89 3.10 12.88
CA ILE A 283 13.88 3.41 13.92
C ILE A 283 13.27 3.24 15.30
N SER A 284 14.10 3.05 16.32
CA SER A 284 13.62 3.00 17.70
C SER A 284 13.22 4.40 18.20
N GLN A 285 12.37 4.45 19.24
CA GLN A 285 12.04 5.72 19.91
C GLN A 285 13.30 6.49 20.35
N LYS A 286 14.28 5.81 20.94
CA LYS A 286 15.55 6.41 21.35
C LYS A 286 16.32 7.03 20.19
N GLN A 287 16.33 6.39 19.03
CA GLN A 287 16.93 6.97 17.82
C GLN A 287 16.14 8.17 17.32
N TYR A 288 14.82 8.11 17.33
CA TYR A 288 13.95 9.23 16.97
C TYR A 288 14.22 10.46 17.84
N GLU A 289 14.28 10.29 19.16
CA GLU A 289 14.57 11.36 20.12
C GLU A 289 15.97 11.96 19.88
N LYS A 290 16.97 11.13 19.55
CA LYS A 290 18.31 11.59 19.18
C LYS A 290 18.28 12.45 17.91
N TYR A 291 17.55 12.03 16.88
CA TYR A 291 17.42 12.81 15.64
C TYR A 291 16.66 14.13 15.85
N LEU A 292 15.74 14.22 16.81
CA LEU A 292 15.06 15.47 17.12
C LEU A 292 16.01 16.57 17.61
N LEU A 293 17.19 16.22 18.14
CA LEU A 293 18.23 17.20 18.49
C LEU A 293 18.85 17.85 17.24
N GLU A 294 18.81 17.16 16.09
CA GLU A 294 19.31 17.65 14.80
C GLU A 294 18.22 18.38 13.98
N ARG A 295 17.06 18.71 14.56
CA ARG A 295 15.95 19.34 13.85
C ARG A 295 16.34 20.67 13.21
N ASP A 296 15.80 20.93 12.03
CA ASP A 296 15.87 22.24 11.38
C ASP A 296 14.99 23.24 12.15
N THR A 297 15.63 24.16 12.88
CA THR A 297 14.92 25.14 13.72
C THR A 297 14.17 26.21 12.91
N ALA A 298 14.44 26.34 11.61
CA ALA A 298 13.70 27.22 10.70
C ALA A 298 12.34 26.64 10.27
N LEU A 299 12.10 25.35 10.54
CA LEU A 299 10.89 24.65 10.14
C LEU A 299 10.09 24.17 11.36
N SER A 300 8.76 24.26 11.28
CA SER A 300 7.85 23.65 12.27
C SER A 300 7.62 22.18 11.93
N PRO A 301 7.42 21.31 12.94
CA PRO A 301 6.93 19.96 12.68
C PRO A 301 5.57 19.99 11.98
N VAL A 302 5.41 19.22 10.93
CA VAL A 302 4.14 19.07 10.22
C VAL A 302 3.31 17.98 10.89
N ARG A 303 2.18 18.37 11.47
CA ARG A 303 1.20 17.46 12.05
C ARG A 303 0.04 17.28 11.12
N LYS A 304 -0.43 16.05 10.97
CA LYS A 304 -1.60 15.69 10.15
C LYS A 304 -2.14 14.33 10.55
N THR A 305 -3.42 14.10 10.28
CA THR A 305 -3.98 12.76 10.23
C THR A 305 -4.03 12.33 8.76
N LYS A 306 -3.43 11.19 8.47
CA LYS A 306 -3.41 10.59 7.14
C LYS A 306 -4.40 9.43 7.10
N TYR A 307 -5.34 9.48 6.16
CA TYR A 307 -6.28 8.40 5.89
C TYR A 307 -5.83 7.65 4.64
N ARG A 308 -5.52 6.35 4.78
CA ARG A 308 -5.13 5.48 3.67
C ARG A 308 -6.28 4.57 3.29
N PHE A 309 -6.57 4.49 2.00
CA PHE A 309 -7.63 3.62 1.47
C PHE A 309 -7.32 3.24 0.02
N VAL A 310 -8.08 2.27 -0.50
CA VAL A 310 -8.05 1.87 -1.91
C VAL A 310 -9.40 2.22 -2.54
N PHE A 311 -9.36 2.80 -3.71
CA PHE A 311 -10.54 3.09 -4.52
C PHE A 311 -10.24 2.87 -6.00
N ALA A 312 -11.12 2.14 -6.70
CA ALA A 312 -10.94 1.77 -8.12
C ALA A 312 -9.53 1.20 -8.39
N ASP A 313 -9.11 0.22 -7.59
CA ASP A 313 -7.81 -0.43 -7.64
C ASP A 313 -6.60 0.53 -7.56
N ARG A 314 -6.81 1.71 -6.98
CA ARG A 314 -5.77 2.73 -6.76
C ARG A 314 -5.58 2.99 -5.27
N ARG A 315 -4.34 3.07 -4.87
CA ARG A 315 -4.01 3.59 -3.54
C ARG A 315 -4.34 5.07 -3.49
N CYS A 316 -5.07 5.47 -2.45
CA CYS A 316 -5.42 6.86 -2.18
C CYS A 316 -5.04 7.21 -0.74
N GLU A 317 -4.73 8.48 -0.52
CA GLU A 317 -4.47 9.02 0.81
C GLU A 317 -5.12 10.40 0.93
N ILE A 318 -5.75 10.69 2.07
CA ILE A 318 -6.22 12.03 2.42
C ILE A 318 -5.39 12.52 3.60
N ASP A 319 -4.71 13.63 3.43
CA ASP A 319 -3.99 14.34 4.49
C ASP A 319 -4.90 15.44 5.05
N VAL A 320 -5.29 15.30 6.31
CA VAL A 320 -6.06 16.28 7.08
C VAL A 320 -5.10 17.01 8.02
N TYR A 321 -5.08 18.34 7.95
CA TYR A 321 -4.18 19.17 8.73
C TYR A 321 -4.95 19.89 9.85
N PRO A 322 -4.44 19.96 11.09
CA PRO A 322 -5.11 20.64 12.20
C PRO A 322 -5.42 22.12 12.00
N PHE A 323 -4.67 22.75 11.07
CA PHE A 323 -4.86 24.18 10.73
C PHE A 323 -5.87 24.40 9.58
N SER A 324 -6.53 23.34 9.08
CA SER A 324 -7.48 23.42 7.99
C SER A 324 -8.73 22.59 8.31
N ALA A 325 -9.78 23.27 8.77
CA ALA A 325 -11.04 22.60 9.10
C ALA A 325 -11.90 22.27 7.87
N GLU A 326 -11.76 23.05 6.79
CA GLU A 326 -12.67 22.97 5.63
C GLU A 326 -12.04 22.26 4.43
N ARG A 327 -10.74 22.02 4.44
CA ARG A 327 -10.01 21.52 3.27
C ARG A 327 -8.99 20.45 3.66
N ALA A 328 -8.84 19.49 2.77
CA ALA A 328 -7.84 18.43 2.89
C ALA A 328 -7.08 18.27 1.57
N VAL A 329 -6.01 17.43 1.58
CA VAL A 329 -5.24 17.11 0.38
C VAL A 329 -5.38 15.64 0.09
N LEU A 330 -5.98 15.31 -1.05
CA LEU A 330 -6.08 13.96 -1.58
C LEU A 330 -4.87 13.65 -2.47
N PHE A 331 -4.31 12.47 -2.29
CA PHE A 331 -3.30 11.86 -3.15
C PHE A 331 -3.89 10.64 -3.82
N GLN A 332 -3.81 10.56 -5.13
CA GLN A 332 -4.11 9.38 -5.92
C GLN A 332 -2.83 8.89 -6.59
N TYR A 333 -2.52 7.60 -6.43
CA TYR A 333 -1.32 6.99 -6.97
C TYR A 333 -1.66 6.17 -8.23
N GLY A 334 -0.84 6.27 -9.26
CA GLY A 334 -1.00 5.57 -10.54
C GLY A 334 -0.69 6.44 -11.74
N GLN A 335 -0.62 5.84 -12.93
CA GLN A 335 -0.21 6.53 -14.17
C GLN A 335 -1.36 7.29 -14.83
N SER A 336 -2.59 6.80 -14.73
CA SER A 336 -3.77 7.45 -15.32
C SER A 336 -4.66 8.10 -14.26
N SER A 337 -5.47 9.10 -14.65
CA SER A 337 -6.54 9.60 -13.79
C SER A 337 -7.62 8.52 -13.70
N ALA A 338 -7.91 8.07 -12.49
CA ALA A 338 -9.05 7.21 -12.22
C ALA A 338 -10.17 8.02 -11.56
N ALA A 339 -11.37 7.45 -11.55
CA ALA A 339 -12.49 8.01 -10.80
C ALA A 339 -12.09 8.27 -9.35
N LEU A 340 -12.72 9.24 -8.73
CA LEU A 340 -12.60 9.53 -7.29
C LEU A 340 -13.91 9.10 -6.60
N PRO A 341 -13.86 8.83 -5.29
CA PRO A 341 -15.07 8.61 -4.51
C PRO A 341 -16.08 9.76 -4.68
N GLU A 342 -17.37 9.44 -4.71
CA GLU A 342 -18.45 10.41 -4.92
C GLU A 342 -18.53 11.49 -3.83
N GLU A 343 -18.06 11.17 -2.61
CA GLU A 343 -17.99 12.11 -1.48
C GLU A 343 -16.86 13.13 -1.61
N ILE A 344 -15.97 12.97 -2.59
CA ILE A 344 -14.83 13.86 -2.79
C ILE A 344 -15.20 15.02 -3.72
N THR A 345 -15.32 16.19 -3.15
CA THR A 345 -15.45 17.44 -3.92
C THR A 345 -14.07 18.03 -4.18
N VAL A 346 -13.59 17.90 -5.40
CA VAL A 346 -12.32 18.49 -5.83
C VAL A 346 -12.47 19.99 -6.02
N LEU A 347 -11.66 20.77 -5.31
CA LEU A 347 -11.58 22.21 -5.43
C LEU A 347 -10.57 22.61 -6.51
N ARG A 348 -9.40 21.95 -6.52
CA ARG A 348 -8.32 22.23 -7.48
C ARG A 348 -7.33 21.08 -7.53
N GLU A 349 -6.78 20.78 -8.71
CA GLU A 349 -5.58 19.95 -8.82
C GLU A 349 -4.34 20.77 -8.42
N VAL A 350 -3.51 20.20 -7.53
CA VAL A 350 -2.30 20.83 -6.98
C VAL A 350 -1.06 19.94 -7.17
N THR A 351 -1.09 19.10 -8.21
CA THR A 351 0.04 18.27 -8.61
C THR A 351 1.22 19.14 -9.00
N GLY A 352 2.39 18.91 -8.42
CA GLY A 352 3.59 19.71 -8.68
C GLY A 352 3.64 21.07 -7.95
N ASP A 353 2.51 21.58 -7.42
CA ASP A 353 2.46 22.84 -6.71
C ASP A 353 3.37 22.84 -5.47
N ALA A 354 4.29 23.80 -5.44
CA ALA A 354 5.31 23.89 -4.38
C ALA A 354 4.70 24.21 -3.01
N ASP A 355 3.58 24.97 -2.98
CA ASP A 355 2.94 25.41 -1.74
C ASP A 355 2.31 24.24 -0.98
N TYR A 356 1.99 23.14 -1.67
CA TYR A 356 1.45 21.91 -1.08
C TYR A 356 2.52 20.85 -0.79
N LYS A 357 3.81 21.22 -0.79
CA LYS A 357 4.89 20.34 -0.29
C LYS A 357 5.01 20.46 1.22
N ASN A 358 5.13 19.34 1.92
CA ASN A 358 5.22 19.34 3.39
C ASN A 358 6.34 20.25 3.92
N ARG A 359 7.50 20.35 3.24
CA ARG A 359 8.58 21.27 3.65
C ARG A 359 8.16 22.73 3.55
N LYS A 360 7.40 23.10 2.53
CA LYS A 360 6.86 24.46 2.40
C LYS A 360 5.80 24.74 3.46
N LEU A 361 4.93 23.77 3.76
CA LEU A 361 3.95 23.86 4.84
C LEU A 361 4.65 24.04 6.21
N ALA A 362 5.74 23.32 6.46
CA ALA A 362 6.54 23.46 7.67
C ALA A 362 7.12 24.89 7.82
N ALA A 363 7.60 25.48 6.74
CA ALA A 363 8.12 26.85 6.72
C ALA A 363 7.01 27.88 6.92
N LEU A 364 5.88 27.76 6.21
CA LEU A 364 4.73 28.65 6.32
C LEU A 364 4.08 28.60 7.72
N GLN A 365 3.99 27.41 8.32
CA GLN A 365 3.50 27.22 9.67
C GLN A 365 4.39 27.94 10.69
N LYS A 366 5.72 27.90 10.52
CA LYS A 366 6.66 28.63 11.37
C LYS A 366 6.48 30.14 11.30
N LEU A 367 6.14 30.66 10.10
CA LEU A 367 5.88 32.09 9.86
C LEU A 367 4.46 32.55 10.21
N GLY A 368 3.58 31.65 10.67
CA GLY A 368 2.15 31.95 10.85
C GLY A 368 1.40 32.23 9.57
N LYS A 369 1.95 31.85 8.40
CA LYS A 369 1.42 32.17 7.06
C LYS A 369 0.95 30.90 6.35
N LEU A 370 -0.27 30.45 6.59
CA LEU A 370 -0.87 29.31 5.92
C LEU A 370 -1.81 29.76 4.78
N LEU A 371 -1.27 30.38 3.76
CA LEU A 371 -2.02 31.07 2.69
C LEU A 371 -2.79 30.13 1.74
N GLY A 372 -2.35 28.90 1.52
CA GLY A 372 -2.97 27.98 0.55
C GLY A 372 -4.27 27.31 1.03
N PHE A 373 -4.56 27.38 2.31
CA PHE A 373 -5.74 26.76 2.94
C PHE A 373 -6.80 27.78 3.41
N SER A 374 -6.59 29.09 3.25
CA SER A 374 -7.54 30.13 3.66
C SER A 374 -8.41 30.63 2.49
N HIS A 375 -9.61 31.14 2.80
CA HIS A 375 -10.64 31.63 1.85
C HIS A 375 -10.21 32.79 0.93
N LYS A 376 -9.05 33.38 1.06
CA LYS A 376 -8.66 34.58 0.33
C LYS A 376 -8.21 34.37 -1.13
N CYS A 377 -8.25 33.15 -1.67
CA CYS A 377 -7.77 32.85 -3.03
C CYS A 377 -8.88 32.53 -4.06
N GLU A 378 -10.12 32.90 -3.81
CA GLU A 378 -11.28 32.62 -4.70
C GLU A 378 -11.58 33.68 -5.77
N LYS A 379 -10.64 34.55 -6.10
CA LYS A 379 -10.83 35.46 -7.25
C LYS A 379 -9.85 35.14 -8.37
N ALA A 380 -10.10 34.04 -9.10
CA ALA A 380 -9.78 33.92 -10.55
C ALA A 380 -10.15 32.51 -11.05
N HIS A 381 -11.00 32.53 -12.07
CA HIS A 381 -11.42 31.43 -12.95
C HIS A 381 -12.69 30.66 -12.57
N ALA A 382 -13.84 31.27 -12.94
CA ALA A 382 -15.03 30.49 -13.24
C ALA A 382 -14.78 29.66 -14.51
N PRO A 383 -15.13 28.36 -14.53
CA PRO A 383 -15.07 27.62 -15.78
C PRO A 383 -16.21 28.04 -16.70
N SER A 384 -15.87 28.29 -17.94
CA SER A 384 -16.84 28.56 -19.03
C SER A 384 -17.81 27.37 -19.16
N VAL A 385 -19.08 27.69 -19.11
CA VAL A 385 -20.21 26.80 -19.34
C VAL A 385 -20.13 26.28 -20.79
N VAL A 386 -19.83 24.99 -20.96
CA VAL A 386 -20.07 24.30 -22.22
C VAL A 386 -21.42 23.62 -22.13
N ALA A 387 -22.26 24.01 -23.05
CA ALA A 387 -23.68 23.67 -23.18
C ALA A 387 -23.95 22.16 -23.16
N LYS A 388 -24.90 21.75 -22.32
CA LYS A 388 -25.58 20.46 -22.41
C LYS A 388 -26.34 20.34 -23.72
N LYS A 389 -26.03 19.36 -24.55
CA LYS A 389 -26.96 18.83 -25.53
C LYS A 389 -27.71 17.68 -24.91
N GLU A 390 -29.00 17.85 -24.76
CA GLU A 390 -29.96 16.80 -24.41
C GLU A 390 -30.00 15.72 -25.49
N LEU A 391 -29.92 14.48 -25.07
CA LEU A 391 -30.44 13.36 -25.85
C LEU A 391 -31.40 12.56 -24.95
N SER A 392 -32.67 12.73 -25.27
CA SER A 392 -33.77 11.90 -24.75
C SER A 392 -33.64 10.48 -25.28
N PHE A 393 -33.72 9.47 -24.44
CA PHE A 393 -34.19 8.16 -24.84
C PHE A 393 -35.09 7.51 -23.78
N ARG A 394 -36.14 6.95 -24.33
CA ARG A 394 -37.39 6.46 -23.81
C ARG A 394 -37.26 5.35 -22.75
N THR A 395 -38.19 5.48 -21.82
CA THR A 395 -38.73 4.47 -20.89
C THR A 395 -39.04 3.11 -21.56
N ALA A 396 -38.61 2.04 -20.94
CA ALA A 396 -39.28 0.73 -21.05
C ALA A 396 -39.31 0.06 -19.68
N LEU A 397 -40.50 -0.07 -19.18
CA LEU A 397 -40.89 -0.88 -18.03
C LEU A 397 -40.63 -2.37 -18.32
N PHE A 398 -40.11 -3.11 -17.32
CA PHE A 398 -40.49 -4.49 -17.13
C PHE A 398 -40.56 -4.85 -15.63
N HIS A 399 -41.58 -5.59 -15.31
CA HIS A 399 -42.07 -5.97 -14.00
C HIS A 399 -41.21 -7.01 -13.27
N SER A 400 -41.29 -6.87 -11.99
CA SER A 400 -41.13 -7.79 -10.85
C SER A 400 -41.11 -9.30 -11.12
N SER A 401 -40.21 -10.00 -10.44
CA SER A 401 -40.59 -11.14 -9.59
C SER A 401 -39.52 -11.39 -8.53
N ALA A 402 -39.98 -11.43 -7.30
CA ALA A 402 -39.25 -11.84 -6.10
C ALA A 402 -38.82 -13.31 -6.23
N TRP A 403 -37.59 -13.59 -5.80
CA TRP A 403 -37.18 -14.94 -5.42
C TRP A 403 -36.49 -14.94 -4.07
N ASP A 404 -37.03 -15.84 -3.26
CA ASP A 404 -36.79 -16.10 -1.86
C ASP A 404 -35.40 -16.74 -1.66
N ALA A 405 -34.70 -16.30 -0.64
CA ALA A 405 -33.43 -16.85 -0.27
C ALA A 405 -33.63 -17.98 0.74
N SER A 406 -33.36 -19.20 0.36
CA SER A 406 -32.98 -20.23 1.33
C SER A 406 -32.17 -21.35 0.67
N SER A 407 -31.07 -21.67 1.35
CA SER A 407 -30.25 -22.88 1.29
C SER A 407 -29.26 -23.06 0.13
N GLY A 408 -27.99 -23.20 0.52
CA GLY A 408 -27.01 -23.92 -0.26
C GLY A 408 -25.59 -23.31 -0.28
N LEU A 409 -24.97 -23.16 0.89
CA LEU A 409 -23.51 -23.05 0.92
C LEU A 409 -22.90 -24.42 0.60
N THR A 410 -22.38 -24.56 -0.60
CA THR A 410 -21.46 -25.67 -0.93
C THR A 410 -20.08 -25.04 -1.13
N TYR A 411 -19.19 -25.35 -0.23
CA TYR A 411 -17.78 -24.95 -0.30
C TYR A 411 -17.02 -25.94 -1.19
N PHE A 412 -16.20 -25.39 -2.10
CA PHE A 412 -15.14 -26.14 -2.76
C PHE A 412 -13.83 -25.33 -2.71
N LEU A 413 -12.74 -26.08 -2.52
CA LEU A 413 -11.34 -25.66 -2.43
C LEU A 413 -10.84 -24.90 -3.68
#